data_1d22a930de25d8ed94a7064767592614
#
_entry.id   1d22a930de25d8ed94a7064767592614
#
_cell.length_a   1.000
_cell.length_b   1.000
_cell.length_c   1.000
_cell.angle_alpha   90.00
_cell.angle_beta   90.00
_cell.angle_gamma   90.00
#
_symmetry.space_group_name_H-M   'P 1'
#
loop_
_entity.id
_entity.type
_entity.pdbx_description
1 polymer ?
#
loop_
_entity_poly.entity_id
_entity_poly.type
_entity_poly.pdbx_seq_one_letter_code
_entity_poly.pdbx_strand_id
1 'polypeptide(L)'
;IEHARDLMEQGSFKEAMSELLPAARSGNADAEELIGVMYAMGLGVPQDDQRAFEWYLRSSMKGHPGAQSGVGWYYEVGRGIEKPDLVRAYMWYVLSAIGGDPDAAISQEEVVKKMTPAQIQKAHILIDDYRVWLYPFR
;
A
#
# COMPACT_ATOMS: atom_id res chain seq x y z
N ILE A 1 18.16 4.52 -3.58
CA ILE A 1 16.75 4.87 -3.78
C ILE A 1 16.61 6.15 -4.61
N GLU A 2 17.35 7.20 -4.31
CA GLU A 2 17.24 8.46 -5.07
C GLU A 2 17.60 8.24 -6.55
N HIS A 3 18.66 7.49 -6.82
CA HIS A 3 19.07 7.20 -8.20
C HIS A 3 17.99 6.36 -8.92
N ALA A 4 17.38 5.42 -8.21
CA ALA A 4 16.29 4.62 -8.78
C ALA A 4 15.08 5.49 -9.13
N ARG A 5 14.73 6.46 -8.26
CA ARG A 5 13.65 7.42 -8.54
C ARG A 5 13.96 8.27 -9.76
N ASP A 6 15.20 8.75 -9.88
CA ASP A 6 15.64 9.50 -11.05
C ASP A 6 15.51 8.67 -12.33
N LEU A 7 15.90 7.40 -12.27
CA LEU A 7 15.76 6.49 -13.41
C LEU A 7 14.29 6.30 -13.80
N MET A 8 13.40 6.20 -12.81
CA MET A 8 11.96 6.09 -13.08
C MET A 8 11.42 7.37 -13.75
N GLU A 9 11.83 8.54 -13.29
CA GLU A 9 11.44 9.81 -13.89
C GLU A 9 11.92 9.93 -15.33
N GLN A 10 13.08 9.35 -15.64
CA GLN A 10 13.64 9.33 -16.99
C GLN A 10 13.03 8.26 -17.89
N GLY A 11 12.16 7.39 -17.35
CA GLY A 11 11.62 6.28 -18.08
C GLY A 11 12.54 5.07 -18.21
N SER A 12 13.65 5.05 -17.48
CA SER A 12 14.61 3.96 -17.46
C SER A 12 14.20 2.89 -16.44
N PHE A 13 13.04 2.28 -16.68
CA PHE A 13 12.38 1.43 -15.69
C PHE A 13 13.11 0.12 -15.42
N LYS A 14 13.71 -0.51 -16.43
CA LYS A 14 14.46 -1.75 -16.25
C LYS A 14 15.68 -1.53 -15.36
N GLU A 15 16.38 -0.43 -15.59
CA GLU A 15 17.53 -0.06 -14.75
C GLU A 15 17.10 0.26 -13.33
N ALA A 16 15.98 0.99 -13.19
CA ALA A 16 15.40 1.30 -11.88
C ALA A 16 15.07 0.01 -11.12
N MET A 17 14.45 -0.97 -11.77
CA MET A 17 14.13 -2.26 -11.17
C MET A 17 15.40 -2.98 -10.68
N SER A 18 16.46 -2.95 -11.49
CA SER A 18 17.74 -3.58 -11.11
C SER A 18 18.33 -3.01 -9.84
N GLU A 19 18.10 -1.73 -9.56
CA GLU A 19 18.55 -1.08 -8.32
C GLU A 19 17.59 -1.29 -7.17
N LEU A 20 16.29 -1.30 -7.44
CA LEU A 20 15.26 -1.45 -6.41
C LEU A 20 15.21 -2.85 -5.82
N LEU A 21 15.42 -3.89 -6.62
CA LEU A 21 15.30 -5.27 -6.14
C LEU A 21 16.27 -5.60 -4.99
N PRO A 22 17.58 -5.28 -5.08
CA PRO A 22 18.47 -5.52 -3.94
C PRO A 22 18.06 -4.74 -2.69
N ALA A 23 17.64 -3.48 -2.83
CA ALA A 23 17.19 -2.67 -1.71
C ALA A 23 15.93 -3.27 -1.07
N ALA A 24 14.98 -3.73 -1.88
CA ALA A 24 13.76 -4.37 -1.39
C ALA A 24 14.06 -5.68 -0.67
N ARG A 25 15.00 -6.48 -1.20
CA ARG A 25 15.44 -7.72 -0.54
C ARG A 25 16.08 -7.46 0.81
N SER A 26 16.68 -6.30 0.98
CA SER A 26 17.25 -5.87 2.26
C SER A 26 16.19 -5.26 3.20
N GLY A 27 14.94 -5.21 2.79
CA GLY A 27 13.83 -4.74 3.61
C GLY A 27 13.53 -3.25 3.50
N ASN A 28 14.01 -2.57 2.45
CA ASN A 28 13.73 -1.14 2.26
C ASN A 28 12.29 -0.95 1.82
N ALA A 29 11.48 -0.31 2.66
CA ALA A 29 10.04 -0.12 2.41
C ALA A 29 9.77 0.77 1.20
N ASP A 30 10.58 1.81 0.98
CA ASP A 30 10.44 2.68 -0.19
C ASP A 30 10.67 1.91 -1.49
N ALA A 31 11.69 1.04 -1.50
CA ALA A 31 11.97 0.20 -2.67
C ALA A 31 10.81 -0.76 -2.95
N GLU A 32 10.27 -1.37 -1.91
CA GLU A 32 9.12 -2.27 -2.04
C GLU A 32 7.91 -1.55 -2.62
N GLU A 33 7.63 -0.35 -2.13
CA GLU A 33 6.52 0.46 -2.63
C GLU A 33 6.71 0.82 -4.10
N LEU A 34 7.91 1.26 -4.49
CA LEU A 34 8.20 1.61 -5.87
C LEU A 34 8.08 0.42 -6.83
N ILE A 35 8.50 -0.76 -6.40
CA ILE A 35 8.32 -1.99 -7.19
C ILE A 35 6.82 -2.28 -7.34
N GLY A 36 6.04 -2.08 -6.28
CA GLY A 36 4.59 -2.19 -6.34
C GLY A 36 3.99 -1.27 -7.39
N VAL A 37 4.42 -0.01 -7.43
CA VAL A 37 3.99 0.95 -8.45
C VAL A 37 4.33 0.45 -9.86
N MET A 38 5.52 -0.09 -10.05
CA MET A 38 5.95 -0.58 -11.37
C MET A 38 5.06 -1.71 -11.86
N TYR A 39 4.72 -2.66 -11.00
CA TYR A 39 3.78 -3.73 -11.35
C TYR A 39 2.35 -3.22 -11.55
N ALA A 40 1.90 -2.29 -10.71
CA ALA A 40 0.55 -1.74 -10.82
C ALA A 40 0.34 -1.01 -12.15
N MET A 41 1.35 -0.33 -12.64
CA MET A 41 1.28 0.51 -13.84
C MET A 41 1.93 -0.12 -15.08
N GLY A 42 2.58 -1.26 -14.94
CA GLY A 42 3.27 -1.90 -16.06
C GLY A 42 4.51 -1.14 -16.52
N LEU A 43 5.31 -0.63 -15.58
CA LEU A 43 6.51 0.14 -15.88
C LEU A 43 7.75 -0.77 -15.86
N GLY A 44 8.28 -1.08 -17.04
CA GLY A 44 9.45 -1.96 -17.19
C GLY A 44 9.18 -3.43 -16.94
N VAL A 45 7.97 -3.79 -16.53
CA VAL A 45 7.48 -5.15 -16.31
C VAL A 45 6.04 -5.22 -16.80
N PRO A 46 5.51 -6.40 -17.15
CA PRO A 46 4.09 -6.52 -17.46
C PRO A 46 3.24 -6.11 -16.25
N GLN A 47 2.15 -5.38 -16.51
CA GLN A 47 1.22 -4.98 -15.45
C GLN A 47 0.66 -6.23 -14.77
N ASP A 48 0.69 -6.24 -13.43
CA ASP A 48 0.30 -7.39 -12.62
C ASP A 48 -0.20 -6.91 -11.26
N ASP A 49 -1.52 -6.90 -11.08
CA ASP A 49 -2.15 -6.42 -9.85
C ASP A 49 -1.83 -7.30 -8.65
N GLN A 50 -1.72 -8.62 -8.85
CA GLN A 50 -1.38 -9.53 -7.74
C GLN A 50 0.02 -9.26 -7.20
N ARG A 51 1.00 -9.10 -8.08
CA ARG A 51 2.36 -8.78 -7.67
C ARG A 51 2.45 -7.38 -7.07
N ALA A 52 1.73 -6.41 -7.64
CA ALA A 52 1.66 -5.07 -7.08
C ALA A 52 1.14 -5.11 -5.64
N PHE A 53 0.03 -5.82 -5.42
CA PHE A 53 -0.54 -5.99 -4.10
C PHE A 53 0.46 -6.61 -3.13
N GLU A 54 1.15 -7.67 -3.52
CA GLU A 54 2.13 -8.34 -2.66
C GLU A 54 3.28 -7.42 -2.25
N TRP A 55 3.81 -6.63 -3.19
CA TRP A 55 4.88 -5.68 -2.89
C TRP A 55 4.41 -4.54 -2.00
N TYR A 56 3.22 -3.99 -2.29
CA TYR A 56 2.62 -2.97 -1.43
C TYR A 56 2.38 -3.50 -0.02
N LEU A 57 1.92 -4.74 0.11
CA LEU A 57 1.65 -5.32 1.42
C LEU A 57 2.92 -5.44 2.27
N ARG A 58 4.03 -5.87 1.68
CA ARG A 58 5.32 -5.92 2.37
C ARG A 58 5.72 -4.56 2.91
N SER A 59 5.63 -3.54 2.08
CA SER A 59 5.96 -2.16 2.45
C SER A 59 5.00 -1.64 3.53
N SER A 60 3.71 -1.95 3.38
CA SER A 60 2.67 -1.54 4.33
C SER A 60 2.90 -2.09 5.73
N MET A 61 3.38 -3.33 5.83
CA MET A 61 3.67 -3.96 7.11
C MET A 61 4.88 -3.35 7.81
N LYS A 62 5.62 -2.49 7.13
CA LYS A 62 6.72 -1.70 7.69
C LYS A 62 6.29 -0.26 8.02
N GLY A 63 5.00 0.05 7.87
CA GLY A 63 4.47 1.37 8.20
C GLY A 63 4.57 2.41 7.09
N HIS A 64 4.82 2.01 5.84
CA HIS A 64 4.94 2.95 4.70
C HIS A 64 3.55 3.47 4.31
N PRO A 65 3.25 4.78 4.50
CA PRO A 65 1.89 5.29 4.28
C PRO A 65 1.42 5.17 2.84
N GLY A 66 2.27 5.48 1.86
CA GLY A 66 1.91 5.38 0.45
C GLY A 66 1.52 3.95 0.05
N ALA A 67 2.27 2.96 0.53
CA ALA A 67 1.97 1.56 0.27
C ALA A 67 0.67 1.14 0.96
N GLN A 68 0.42 1.62 2.18
CA GLN A 68 -0.82 1.34 2.91
C GLN A 68 -2.05 1.85 2.16
N SER A 69 -1.97 3.04 1.57
CA SER A 69 -3.03 3.55 0.70
C SER A 69 -3.23 2.66 -0.53
N GLY A 70 -2.14 2.18 -1.12
CA GLY A 70 -2.20 1.25 -2.25
C GLY A 70 -2.89 -0.05 -1.89
N VAL A 71 -2.55 -0.64 -0.75
CA VAL A 71 -3.21 -1.85 -0.24
C VAL A 71 -4.69 -1.60 0.01
N GLY A 72 -5.02 -0.46 0.63
CA GLY A 72 -6.40 -0.06 0.86
C GLY A 72 -7.21 -0.01 -0.43
N TRP A 73 -6.62 0.57 -1.47
CA TRP A 73 -7.28 0.67 -2.77
C TRP A 73 -7.53 -0.72 -3.39
N TYR A 74 -6.53 -1.61 -3.35
CA TYR A 74 -6.69 -2.97 -3.87
C TYR A 74 -7.80 -3.72 -3.13
N TYR A 75 -7.89 -3.58 -1.82
CA TYR A 75 -8.99 -4.17 -1.06
C TYR A 75 -10.34 -3.55 -1.40
N GLU A 76 -10.38 -2.23 -1.63
CA GLU A 76 -11.63 -1.55 -1.96
C GLU A 76 -12.18 -2.01 -3.30
N VAL A 77 -11.35 -2.08 -4.34
CA VAL A 77 -11.78 -2.42 -5.70
C VAL A 77 -11.77 -3.92 -5.98
N GLY A 78 -11.02 -4.70 -5.20
CA GLY A 78 -10.96 -6.16 -5.36
C GLY A 78 -10.07 -6.64 -6.48
N ARG A 79 -9.10 -5.84 -6.94
CA ARG A 79 -8.13 -6.27 -7.96
C ARG A 79 -6.91 -6.89 -7.30
N GLY A 80 -6.30 -7.89 -7.97
CA GLY A 80 -5.13 -8.57 -7.43
C GLY A 80 -5.40 -9.47 -6.24
N ILE A 81 -6.64 -9.55 -5.79
CA ILE A 81 -7.15 -10.36 -4.70
C ILE A 81 -8.47 -11.00 -5.13
N GLU A 82 -8.98 -11.95 -4.35
CA GLU A 82 -10.15 -12.73 -4.74
C GLU A 82 -11.42 -11.86 -4.90
N LYS A 83 -11.65 -10.95 -3.96
CA LYS A 83 -12.85 -10.09 -3.95
C LYS A 83 -12.60 -8.83 -3.11
N PRO A 84 -13.43 -7.78 -3.29
CA PRO A 84 -13.35 -6.59 -2.44
C PRO A 84 -13.53 -6.93 -0.96
N ASP A 85 -12.83 -6.19 -0.12
CA ASP A 85 -12.92 -6.30 1.35
C ASP A 85 -12.91 -4.89 1.93
N LEU A 86 -14.09 -4.35 2.20
CA LEU A 86 -14.22 -2.98 2.69
C LEU A 86 -13.69 -2.81 4.10
N VAL A 87 -13.75 -3.86 4.93
CA VAL A 87 -13.20 -3.81 6.29
C VAL A 87 -11.70 -3.57 6.25
N ARG A 88 -10.98 -4.34 5.44
CA ARG A 88 -9.54 -4.16 5.30
C ARG A 88 -9.17 -2.90 4.54
N ALA A 89 -9.96 -2.51 3.54
CA ALA A 89 -9.74 -1.25 2.83
C ALA A 89 -9.77 -0.08 3.79
N TYR A 90 -10.81 0.02 4.60
CA TYR A 90 -10.97 1.07 5.61
C TYR A 90 -9.80 1.05 6.60
N MET A 91 -9.46 -0.14 7.13
CA MET A 91 -8.36 -0.30 8.07
C MET A 91 -7.05 0.28 7.50
N TRP A 92 -6.69 -0.10 6.27
CA TRP A 92 -5.43 0.35 5.68
C TRP A 92 -5.43 1.83 5.38
N TYR A 93 -6.56 2.42 4.96
CA TYR A 93 -6.66 3.86 4.79
C TYR A 93 -6.48 4.61 6.11
N VAL A 94 -7.07 4.11 7.20
CA VAL A 94 -6.90 4.71 8.53
C VAL A 94 -5.43 4.64 8.96
N LEU A 95 -4.78 3.48 8.81
CA LEU A 95 -3.38 3.32 9.15
C LEU A 95 -2.49 4.23 8.31
N SER A 96 -2.78 4.37 7.02
CA SER A 96 -2.06 5.28 6.13
C SER A 96 -2.19 6.73 6.58
N ALA A 97 -3.40 7.15 6.98
CA ALA A 97 -3.63 8.50 7.48
C ALA A 97 -2.87 8.75 8.80
N ILE A 98 -2.83 7.77 9.70
CA ILE A 98 -2.03 7.84 10.93
C ILE A 98 -0.54 8.01 10.59
N GLY A 99 -0.08 7.33 9.54
CA GLY A 99 1.30 7.40 9.07
C GLY A 99 1.66 8.69 8.35
N GLY A 100 0.68 9.55 8.05
CA GLY A 100 0.91 10.87 7.49
C GLY A 100 0.45 11.10 6.05
N ASP A 101 -0.24 10.16 5.43
CA ASP A 101 -0.78 10.35 4.07
C ASP A 101 -2.09 11.14 4.14
N PRO A 102 -2.12 12.41 3.68
CA PRO A 102 -3.34 13.22 3.77
C PRO A 102 -4.46 12.73 2.85
N ASP A 103 -4.13 12.09 1.74
CA ASP A 103 -5.14 11.59 0.80
C ASP A 103 -5.87 10.36 1.37
N ALA A 104 -5.23 9.62 2.25
CA ALA A 104 -5.84 8.45 2.89
C ALA A 104 -7.04 8.82 3.76
N ALA A 105 -7.01 10.00 4.40
CA ALA A 105 -8.15 10.49 5.18
C ALA A 105 -9.39 10.69 4.30
N ILE A 106 -9.20 11.16 3.08
CA ILE A 106 -10.28 11.34 2.11
C ILE A 106 -10.83 9.97 1.68
N SER A 107 -9.95 9.03 1.36
CA SER A 107 -10.34 7.65 0.97
C SER A 107 -11.10 6.95 2.08
N GLN A 108 -10.65 7.13 3.33
CA GLN A 108 -11.30 6.60 4.52
C GLN A 108 -12.75 7.08 4.63
N GLU A 109 -12.99 8.38 4.44
CA GLU A 109 -14.32 8.98 4.49
C GLU A 109 -15.23 8.42 3.38
N GLU A 110 -14.68 8.16 2.20
CA GLU A 110 -15.45 7.61 1.09
C GLU A 110 -15.82 6.14 1.31
N VAL A 111 -14.89 5.34 1.82
CA VAL A 111 -15.13 3.91 2.06
C VAL A 111 -16.16 3.69 3.17
N VAL A 112 -16.08 4.47 4.24
CA VAL A 112 -16.98 4.28 5.40
C VAL A 112 -18.45 4.45 5.02
N LYS A 113 -18.73 5.26 4.00
CA LYS A 113 -20.10 5.45 3.50
C LYS A 113 -20.69 4.16 2.88
N LYS A 114 -19.85 3.24 2.48
CA LYS A 114 -20.25 1.96 1.86
C LYS A 114 -20.34 0.81 2.87
N MET A 115 -20.00 1.07 4.15
CA MET A 115 -19.86 0.02 5.16
C MET A 115 -21.08 -0.03 6.08
N THR A 116 -21.40 -1.26 6.51
CA THR A 116 -22.42 -1.47 7.55
C THR A 116 -21.82 -1.13 8.93
N PRO A 117 -22.66 -0.85 9.96
CA PRO A 117 -22.16 -0.64 11.32
C PRO A 117 -21.32 -1.82 11.83
N ALA A 118 -21.71 -3.06 11.51
CA ALA A 118 -20.96 -4.25 11.91
C ALA A 118 -19.57 -4.29 11.25
N GLN A 119 -19.47 -3.92 9.98
CA GLN A 119 -18.18 -3.83 9.28
C GLN A 119 -17.29 -2.75 9.88
N ILE A 120 -17.85 -1.59 10.22
CA ILE A 120 -17.11 -0.48 10.84
C ILE A 120 -16.55 -0.94 12.19
N GLN A 121 -17.35 -1.62 13.01
CA GLN A 121 -16.91 -2.12 14.31
C GLN A 121 -15.76 -3.12 14.15
N LYS A 122 -15.89 -4.06 13.21
CA LYS A 122 -14.86 -5.06 12.92
C LYS A 122 -13.56 -4.39 12.47
N ALA A 123 -13.67 -3.36 11.62
CA ALA A 123 -12.51 -2.61 11.16
C ALA A 123 -11.79 -1.92 12.31
N HIS A 124 -12.52 -1.32 13.25
CA HIS A 124 -11.90 -0.66 14.39
C HIS A 124 -11.14 -1.62 15.30
N ILE A 125 -11.64 -2.85 15.47
CA ILE A 125 -10.91 -3.89 16.20
C ILE A 125 -9.58 -4.20 15.53
N LEU A 126 -9.59 -4.38 14.20
CA LEU A 126 -8.37 -4.64 13.44
C LEU A 126 -7.41 -3.44 13.45
N ILE A 127 -7.94 -2.23 13.38
CA ILE A 127 -7.13 -0.99 13.46
C ILE A 127 -6.39 -0.95 14.78
N ASP A 128 -7.06 -1.21 15.89
CA ASP A 128 -6.44 -1.19 17.21
C ASP A 128 -5.29 -2.20 17.30
N ASP A 129 -5.49 -3.42 16.79
CA ASP A 129 -4.47 -4.46 16.79
C ASP A 129 -3.25 -4.06 15.95
N TYR A 130 -3.46 -3.58 14.72
CA TYR A 130 -2.38 -3.20 13.82
C TYR A 130 -1.67 -1.94 14.28
N ARG A 131 -2.40 -1.00 14.86
CA ARG A 131 -1.85 0.26 15.36
C ARG A 131 -0.83 0.04 16.46
N VAL A 132 -1.12 -0.85 17.41
CA VAL A 132 -0.19 -1.18 18.49
C VAL A 132 1.11 -1.75 17.93
N TRP A 133 1.01 -2.55 16.88
CA TRP A 133 2.16 -3.19 16.27
C TRP A 133 2.95 -2.26 15.35
N LEU A 134 2.25 -1.50 14.49
CA LEU A 134 2.90 -0.62 13.50
C LEU A 134 3.35 0.71 14.08
N TYR A 135 2.61 1.25 15.03
CA TYR A 135 2.84 2.58 15.59
C TYR A 135 2.76 2.54 17.11
N PRO A 136 3.72 1.87 17.79
CA PRO A 136 3.62 1.63 19.23
C PRO A 136 3.61 2.91 20.08
N PHE A 137 4.02 4.04 19.50
CA PHE A 137 4.11 5.33 20.22
C PHE A 137 3.09 6.37 19.72
N ARG A 138 2.08 5.95 19.00
CA ARG A 138 1.05 6.86 18.45
C ARG A 138 -0.35 6.48 18.85
#